data_ea43292e7e084d8dde5ae1a5f38d7e33
#
_entry.id   ea43292e7e084d8dde5ae1a5f38d7e33
#
_cell.length_a   1.000
_cell.length_b   1.000
_cell.length_c   1.000
_cell.angle_alpha   90.00
_cell.angle_beta   90.00
_cell.angle_gamma   90.00
#
_symmetry.space_group_name_H-M   'P 1'
#
loop_
_entity.id
_entity.type
_entity.pdbx_description
1 polymer ?
#
loop_
_entity_poly.entity_id
_entity_poly.type
_entity_poly.pdbx_seq_one_letter_code
_entity_poly.pdbx_strand_id
1 'polypeptide(L)'
;QSPFYAAGGGQVSDTGYLQVDGEEARLQVVEVLKFGDDQVLVVALDGHPQLDPGTRVDAVVSWGNRFPTMANHTATHLLHAALREVLGDHVKQAGSAVRPDKLRFDFSHGEPLTPEQREQVERIVNDKVFEALPVRTFVTPIEEARRLGATMLFGEKYGDEVRVVEIDGFSRELCGGTHVRSTAEVGPFLILSEQSVGLGARRIEAVTAGEAWTILQGRSRELEAVRGELERVRREAKRPKEPEAGPAVVWQERSGAVYVAEVKGARGAVLRDLSDRLRRQEDAKAVVLASADDGKIALVINLDTSVTQIDAVTLIRELGPIIGGGGGGRPTLAEAGGKNAENLRDALALGRDRLVAAIEL
;
A
#
# COMPACT_ATOMS: atom_id res chain seq x y z
N GLN A 1 26.33 31.13 31.98
CA GLN A 1 26.31 30.33 30.74
C GLN A 1 25.03 29.49 30.73
N SER A 2 24.38 29.40 29.58
CA SER A 2 23.18 28.59 29.38
C SER A 2 23.54 27.29 28.66
N PRO A 3 23.00 26.13 29.04
CA PRO A 3 23.20 24.86 28.32
C PRO A 3 22.30 24.72 27.09
N PHE A 4 21.33 25.62 26.94
CA PHE A 4 20.36 25.60 25.85
C PHE A 4 20.97 26.07 24.53
N TYR A 5 20.56 25.45 23.46
CA TYR A 5 20.87 25.87 22.09
C TYR A 5 19.81 26.86 21.61
N ALA A 6 20.24 28.03 21.15
CA ALA A 6 19.37 29.02 20.50
C ALA A 6 19.15 28.62 19.02
N ALA A 7 17.96 28.85 18.49
CA ALA A 7 17.66 28.58 17.10
C ALA A 7 18.67 29.22 16.15
N GLY A 8 19.17 28.46 15.18
CA GLY A 8 20.14 28.94 14.19
C GLY A 8 20.59 27.85 13.23
N GLY A 9 21.09 28.24 12.04
CA GLY A 9 21.60 27.29 11.04
C GLY A 9 20.59 26.22 10.60
N GLY A 10 19.30 26.53 10.64
CA GLY A 10 18.22 25.57 10.31
C GLY A 10 17.81 24.64 11.46
N GLN A 11 18.57 24.59 12.57
CA GLN A 11 18.17 23.82 13.75
C GLN A 11 17.25 24.63 14.65
N VAL A 12 16.15 24.00 15.13
CA VAL A 12 15.26 24.59 16.14
C VAL A 12 15.98 24.78 17.48
N SER A 13 15.47 25.70 18.31
CA SER A 13 15.97 25.86 19.66
C SER A 13 15.66 24.68 20.55
N ASP A 14 16.42 24.57 21.64
CA ASP A 14 16.08 23.63 22.70
C ASP A 14 14.83 24.05 23.46
N THR A 15 14.25 23.07 24.11
CA THR A 15 13.24 23.23 25.15
C THR A 15 13.72 22.58 26.45
N GLY A 16 13.02 22.83 27.54
CA GLY A 16 13.37 22.24 28.83
C GLY A 16 12.73 23.01 29.98
N TYR A 17 13.44 23.11 31.10
CA TYR A 17 12.92 23.89 32.23
C TYR A 17 14.05 24.49 33.09
N LEU A 18 13.69 25.52 33.80
CA LEU A 18 14.50 26.10 34.88
C LEU A 18 13.89 25.66 36.22
N GLN A 19 14.72 25.08 37.08
CA GLN A 19 14.36 24.76 38.47
C GLN A 19 14.94 25.84 39.35
N VAL A 20 14.09 26.58 40.03
CA VAL A 20 14.52 27.62 40.98
C VAL A 20 14.99 26.95 42.27
N ASP A 21 16.13 27.40 42.79
CA ASP A 21 16.71 26.84 44.01
C ASP A 21 15.76 27.03 45.21
N GLY A 22 15.46 25.93 45.90
CA GLY A 22 14.54 25.90 47.04
C GLY A 22 13.05 25.88 46.71
N GLU A 23 12.65 25.83 45.43
CA GLU A 23 11.26 25.74 45.01
C GLU A 23 10.95 24.40 44.29
N GLU A 24 9.71 23.91 44.45
CA GLU A 24 9.27 22.71 43.65
C GLU A 24 8.81 23.09 42.22
N ALA A 25 8.47 24.39 42.02
CA ALA A 25 7.96 24.88 40.76
C ALA A 25 9.05 24.92 39.65
N ARG A 26 8.67 24.55 38.43
CA ARG A 26 9.54 24.54 37.23
C ARG A 26 9.03 25.56 36.21
N LEU A 27 9.92 26.42 35.73
CA LEU A 27 9.62 27.32 34.64
C LEU A 27 9.93 26.63 33.29
N GLN A 28 8.92 26.38 32.49
CA GLN A 28 9.11 25.69 31.19
C GLN A 28 9.78 26.65 30.19
N VAL A 29 10.95 26.25 29.67
CA VAL A 29 11.62 26.90 28.55
C VAL A 29 11.01 26.38 27.25
N VAL A 30 10.29 27.27 26.54
CA VAL A 30 9.57 26.94 25.31
C VAL A 30 10.33 27.31 24.04
N GLU A 31 11.21 28.32 24.13
CA GLU A 31 12.03 28.81 23.04
C GLU A 31 13.32 29.45 23.55
N VAL A 32 14.37 29.37 22.74
CA VAL A 32 15.65 30.07 23.03
C VAL A 32 16.02 30.89 21.82
N LEU A 33 16.17 32.20 22.05
CA LEU A 33 16.50 33.19 21.03
C LEU A 33 17.95 33.66 21.20
N LYS A 34 18.60 34.01 20.09
CA LYS A 34 19.89 34.68 20.12
C LYS A 34 19.68 36.18 20.02
N PHE A 35 20.29 36.94 20.93
CA PHE A 35 20.24 38.40 20.94
C PHE A 35 21.66 38.97 21.07
N GLY A 36 22.28 39.29 19.93
CA GLY A 36 23.70 39.63 19.89
C GLY A 36 24.55 38.41 20.30
N ASP A 37 25.39 38.57 21.31
CA ASP A 37 26.19 37.51 21.91
C ASP A 37 25.47 36.79 23.06
N ASP A 38 24.30 37.27 23.47
CA ASP A 38 23.51 36.73 24.57
C ASP A 38 22.42 35.76 24.07
N GLN A 39 21.88 34.99 25.02
CA GLN A 39 20.72 34.12 24.81
C GLN A 39 19.56 34.62 25.68
N VAL A 40 18.36 34.65 25.08
CA VAL A 40 17.10 34.95 25.76
C VAL A 40 16.28 33.65 25.80
N LEU A 41 15.93 33.22 27.03
CA LEU A 41 15.05 32.09 27.26
C LEU A 41 13.62 32.61 27.38
N VAL A 42 12.74 32.09 26.49
CA VAL A 42 11.30 32.35 26.56
C VAL A 42 10.70 31.28 27.47
N VAL A 43 10.13 31.71 28.59
CA VAL A 43 9.54 30.79 29.59
C VAL A 43 8.03 30.98 29.69
N ALA A 44 7.29 29.88 29.89
CA ALA A 44 5.87 29.95 30.20
C ALA A 44 5.69 30.31 31.70
N LEU A 45 4.86 31.34 31.98
CA LEU A 45 4.61 31.87 33.31
C LEU A 45 3.24 31.47 33.86
N ASP A 46 2.95 30.19 33.96
CA ASP A 46 1.69 29.70 34.54
C ASP A 46 1.79 29.68 36.07
N GLY A 47 1.48 30.82 36.69
CA GLY A 47 1.38 30.95 38.17
C GLY A 47 2.68 30.81 38.96
N HIS A 48 3.82 31.03 38.30
CA HIS A 48 5.14 30.93 38.91
C HIS A 48 5.66 32.23 39.50
N PRO A 49 6.58 32.16 40.50
CA PRO A 49 7.17 33.34 41.10
C PRO A 49 7.95 34.18 40.09
N GLN A 50 7.99 35.46 40.33
CA GLN A 50 8.84 36.39 39.58
C GLN A 50 10.32 36.07 39.84
N LEU A 51 11.12 35.91 38.78
CA LEU A 51 12.56 35.77 38.91
C LEU A 51 13.22 37.13 39.05
N ASP A 52 13.91 37.35 40.12
CA ASP A 52 14.73 38.51 40.28
C ASP A 52 16.13 38.31 39.69
N PRO A 53 16.80 39.39 39.24
CA PRO A 53 18.18 39.30 38.81
C PRO A 53 19.08 38.72 39.90
N GLY A 54 19.87 37.69 39.55
CA GLY A 54 20.72 36.98 40.48
C GLY A 54 20.11 35.73 41.12
N THR A 55 18.84 35.45 40.89
CA THR A 55 18.22 34.19 41.30
C THR A 55 18.97 32.99 40.71
N ARG A 56 19.38 32.05 41.55
CA ARG A 56 20.03 30.84 41.12
C ARG A 56 19.01 29.84 40.58
N VAL A 57 19.29 29.31 39.41
CA VAL A 57 18.45 28.32 38.74
C VAL A 57 19.28 27.16 38.19
N ASP A 58 18.76 25.94 38.25
CA ASP A 58 19.29 24.82 37.51
C ASP A 58 18.58 24.75 36.15
N ALA A 59 19.36 24.80 35.08
CA ALA A 59 18.87 24.80 33.71
C ALA A 59 18.94 23.36 33.14
N VAL A 60 17.79 22.78 32.87
CA VAL A 60 17.67 21.36 32.39
C VAL A 60 17.11 21.36 30.98
N VAL A 61 17.93 20.87 30.05
CA VAL A 61 17.54 20.68 28.63
C VAL A 61 16.68 19.42 28.50
N SER A 62 15.57 19.51 27.73
CA SER A 62 14.76 18.35 27.38
C SER A 62 15.54 17.41 26.47
N TRP A 63 16.08 16.34 27.06
CA TRP A 63 16.85 15.35 26.32
C TRP A 63 16.02 14.62 25.25
N GLY A 64 14.70 14.45 25.51
CA GLY A 64 13.76 13.85 24.56
C GLY A 64 13.60 14.65 23.25
N ASN A 65 13.90 15.97 23.27
CA ASN A 65 13.91 16.81 22.07
C ASN A 65 15.34 17.02 21.55
N ARG A 66 16.29 17.25 22.45
CA ARG A 66 17.70 17.52 22.10
C ARG A 66 18.33 16.36 21.36
N PHE A 67 18.20 15.14 21.86
CA PHE A 67 18.88 13.97 21.28
C PHE A 67 18.38 13.64 19.85
N PRO A 68 17.06 13.56 19.56
CA PRO A 68 16.59 13.38 18.19
C PRO A 68 17.00 14.53 17.26
N THR A 69 17.02 15.77 17.76
CA THR A 69 17.51 16.93 16.99
C THR A 69 18.99 16.79 16.63
N MET A 70 19.85 16.34 17.57
CA MET A 70 21.26 16.06 17.31
C MET A 70 21.44 14.94 16.28
N ALA A 71 20.67 13.87 16.38
CA ALA A 71 20.67 12.76 15.44
C ALA A 71 20.28 13.21 14.04
N ASN A 72 19.18 13.93 13.91
CA ASN A 72 18.72 14.51 12.64
C ASN A 72 19.74 15.51 12.06
N HIS A 73 20.42 16.29 12.90
CA HIS A 73 21.41 17.24 12.41
C HIS A 73 22.66 16.54 11.89
N THR A 74 23.14 15.52 12.60
CA THR A 74 24.28 14.73 12.13
C THR A 74 23.91 13.98 10.85
N ALA A 75 22.69 13.42 10.76
CA ALA A 75 22.18 12.79 9.55
C ALA A 75 22.09 13.77 8.36
N THR A 76 21.86 15.07 8.61
CA THR A 76 21.88 16.10 7.55
C THR A 76 23.25 16.20 6.89
N HIS A 77 24.34 16.17 7.69
CA HIS A 77 25.71 16.16 7.16
C HIS A 77 26.03 14.86 6.41
N LEU A 78 25.59 13.70 6.92
CA LEU A 78 25.74 12.42 6.23
C LEU A 78 24.99 12.43 4.89
N LEU A 79 23.74 12.93 4.89
CA LEU A 79 22.93 13.05 3.69
C LEU A 79 23.56 13.98 2.65
N HIS A 80 24.09 15.12 3.07
CA HIS A 80 24.77 16.06 2.17
C HIS A 80 25.97 15.40 1.47
N ALA A 81 26.83 14.74 2.25
CA ALA A 81 27.99 14.02 1.70
C ALA A 81 27.56 12.88 0.76
N ALA A 82 26.57 12.08 1.14
CA ALA A 82 26.04 11.00 0.32
C ALA A 82 25.43 11.50 -1.01
N LEU A 83 24.67 12.60 -0.98
CA LEU A 83 24.13 13.23 -2.19
C LEU A 83 25.24 13.72 -3.12
N ARG A 84 26.33 14.28 -2.59
CA ARG A 84 27.49 14.67 -3.41
C ARG A 84 28.22 13.47 -4.00
N GLU A 85 28.32 12.38 -3.28
CA GLU A 85 28.90 11.15 -3.77
C GLU A 85 28.10 10.54 -4.94
N VAL A 86 26.77 10.53 -4.83
CA VAL A 86 25.88 9.89 -5.82
C VAL A 86 25.58 10.79 -7.02
N LEU A 87 25.37 12.09 -6.77
CA LEU A 87 24.92 13.04 -7.81
C LEU A 87 26.04 13.94 -8.35
N GLY A 88 27.11 14.12 -7.58
CA GLY A 88 28.26 14.94 -7.96
C GLY A 88 28.44 16.23 -7.17
N ASP A 89 29.57 16.90 -7.39
CA ASP A 89 30.00 18.08 -6.63
C ASP A 89 29.16 19.35 -6.83
N HIS A 90 28.25 19.36 -7.80
CA HIS A 90 27.31 20.46 -8.01
C HIS A 90 26.24 20.54 -6.91
N VAL A 91 26.06 19.46 -6.11
CA VAL A 91 25.16 19.45 -4.99
C VAL A 91 25.66 20.39 -3.91
N LYS A 92 24.87 21.42 -3.62
CA LYS A 92 25.12 22.40 -2.56
C LYS A 92 23.87 22.57 -1.74
N GLN A 93 24.03 22.78 -0.44
CA GLN A 93 22.89 23.09 0.42
C GLN A 93 22.25 24.42 -0.01
N ALA A 94 20.95 24.41 -0.26
CA ALA A 94 20.13 25.58 -0.52
C ALA A 94 19.28 26.00 0.70
N GLY A 95 19.07 25.06 1.63
CA GLY A 95 18.37 25.28 2.89
C GLY A 95 18.32 24.03 3.73
N SER A 96 18.04 24.17 5.02
CA SER A 96 17.83 23.04 5.92
C SER A 96 16.82 23.39 7.02
N ALA A 97 16.15 22.37 7.56
CA ALA A 97 15.42 22.47 8.82
C ALA A 97 15.61 21.19 9.61
N VAL A 98 16.08 21.33 10.85
CA VAL A 98 16.39 20.22 11.75
C VAL A 98 15.52 20.34 12.98
N ARG A 99 14.69 19.33 13.23
CA ARG A 99 13.72 19.24 14.31
C ARG A 99 13.82 17.88 15.00
N PRO A 100 13.20 17.70 16.17
CA PRO A 100 13.18 16.39 16.83
C PRO A 100 12.50 15.31 16.01
N ASP A 101 11.41 15.64 15.29
CA ASP A 101 10.58 14.73 14.53
C ASP A 101 11.16 14.36 13.14
N LYS A 102 11.88 15.30 12.52
CA LYS A 102 12.46 15.09 11.17
C LYS A 102 13.54 16.10 10.81
N LEU A 103 14.27 15.78 9.77
CA LEU A 103 15.11 16.72 9.04
C LEU A 103 14.52 17.03 7.67
N ARG A 104 14.85 18.23 7.17
CA ARG A 104 14.60 18.68 5.81
C ARG A 104 15.89 19.24 5.23
N PHE A 105 16.23 18.80 4.03
CA PHE A 105 17.42 19.24 3.32
C PHE A 105 17.07 19.66 1.90
N ASP A 106 17.30 20.94 1.59
CA ASP A 106 17.11 21.52 0.27
C ASP A 106 18.48 21.66 -0.41
N PHE A 107 18.60 21.20 -1.65
CA PHE A 107 19.88 21.16 -2.34
C PHE A 107 19.73 21.46 -3.83
N SER A 108 20.84 21.93 -4.45
CA SER A 108 20.91 22.22 -5.87
C SER A 108 20.98 20.94 -6.70
N HIS A 109 19.91 20.66 -7.46
CA HIS A 109 19.85 19.57 -8.44
C HIS A 109 18.67 19.81 -9.39
N GLY A 110 18.88 19.56 -10.71
CA GLY A 110 17.91 19.92 -11.73
C GLY A 110 16.79 18.91 -11.94
N GLU A 111 17.05 17.65 -11.64
CA GLU A 111 16.14 16.53 -11.94
C GLU A 111 15.71 15.77 -10.68
N PRO A 112 14.57 15.04 -10.72
CA PRO A 112 14.21 14.12 -9.64
C PRO A 112 15.28 13.04 -9.49
N LEU A 113 15.53 12.60 -8.24
CA LEU A 113 16.35 11.41 -8.02
C LEU A 113 15.63 10.18 -8.58
N THR A 114 16.39 9.31 -9.25
CA THR A 114 15.85 8.00 -9.61
C THR A 114 15.64 7.16 -8.34
N PRO A 115 14.76 6.14 -8.38
CA PRO A 115 14.61 5.22 -7.25
C PRO A 115 15.94 4.61 -6.79
N GLU A 116 16.82 4.26 -7.73
CA GLU A 116 18.13 3.67 -7.47
C GLU A 116 19.07 4.67 -6.79
N GLN A 117 19.10 5.93 -7.26
CA GLN A 117 19.89 6.99 -6.63
C GLN A 117 19.41 7.26 -5.20
N ARG A 118 18.10 7.32 -4.99
CA ARG A 118 17.52 7.50 -3.65
C ARG A 118 17.88 6.34 -2.72
N GLU A 119 17.76 5.09 -3.19
CA GLU A 119 18.17 3.91 -2.42
C GLU A 119 19.67 3.92 -2.11
N GLN A 120 20.49 4.33 -3.08
CA GLN A 120 21.94 4.41 -2.88
C GLN A 120 22.31 5.47 -1.84
N VAL A 121 21.70 6.66 -1.89
CA VAL A 121 21.92 7.71 -0.87
C VAL A 121 21.50 7.21 0.51
N GLU A 122 20.32 6.61 0.63
CA GLU A 122 19.84 6.08 1.91
C GLU A 122 20.76 4.97 2.44
N ARG A 123 21.25 4.11 1.57
CA ARG A 123 22.22 3.05 1.93
C ARG A 123 23.53 3.63 2.43
N ILE A 124 24.14 4.57 1.69
CA ILE A 124 25.40 5.21 2.10
C ILE A 124 25.28 5.82 3.50
N VAL A 125 24.19 6.56 3.75
CA VAL A 125 23.95 7.18 5.07
C VAL A 125 23.88 6.11 6.15
N ASN A 126 23.10 5.03 5.96
CA ASN A 126 22.99 3.95 6.93
C ASN A 126 24.29 3.17 7.11
N ASP A 127 25.08 2.95 6.05
CA ASP A 127 26.39 2.33 6.14
C ASP A 127 27.31 3.16 7.06
N LYS A 128 27.33 4.49 6.90
CA LYS A 128 28.09 5.38 7.76
C LYS A 128 27.57 5.42 9.21
N VAL A 129 26.28 5.22 9.42
CA VAL A 129 25.71 5.02 10.76
C VAL A 129 26.25 3.74 11.39
N PHE A 130 26.27 2.63 10.66
CA PHE A 130 26.73 1.33 11.15
C PHE A 130 28.24 1.25 11.32
N GLU A 131 29.02 2.05 10.58
CA GLU A 131 30.47 2.19 10.78
C GLU A 131 30.83 2.84 12.14
N ALA A 132 29.85 3.47 12.82
CA ALA A 132 30.04 4.10 14.13
C ALA A 132 31.18 5.15 14.17
N LEU A 133 31.28 5.96 13.11
CA LEU A 133 32.33 6.95 12.94
C LEU A 133 32.29 8.01 14.05
N PRO A 134 33.45 8.46 14.58
CA PRO A 134 33.49 9.58 15.52
C PRO A 134 32.98 10.87 14.87
N VAL A 135 32.16 11.62 15.60
CA VAL A 135 31.74 12.98 15.25
C VAL A 135 32.44 13.96 16.16
N ARG A 136 33.38 14.71 15.60
CA ARG A 136 34.22 15.66 16.31
C ARG A 136 33.80 17.09 16.04
N THR A 137 33.86 17.94 17.04
CA THR A 137 33.63 19.37 16.90
C THR A 137 34.80 20.15 17.47
N PHE A 138 35.31 21.12 16.72
CA PHE A 138 36.41 21.97 17.14
C PHE A 138 36.27 23.35 16.56
N VAL A 139 36.91 24.34 17.19
CA VAL A 139 36.97 25.73 16.70
C VAL A 139 38.39 25.96 16.14
N THR A 140 38.43 26.63 14.99
CA THR A 140 39.69 26.89 14.29
C THR A 140 39.59 28.18 13.48
N PRO A 141 40.70 28.83 13.12
CA PRO A 141 40.68 29.96 12.19
C PRO A 141 40.05 29.53 10.84
N ILE A 142 39.29 30.45 10.24
CA ILE A 142 38.60 30.20 8.98
C ILE A 142 39.54 29.72 7.84
N GLU A 143 40.76 30.27 7.80
CA GLU A 143 41.77 29.90 6.82
C GLU A 143 42.26 28.43 7.02
N GLU A 144 42.31 27.99 8.26
CA GLU A 144 42.65 26.59 8.56
C GLU A 144 41.50 25.66 8.18
N ALA A 145 40.22 26.05 8.47
CA ALA A 145 39.05 25.31 8.05
C ALA A 145 39.02 25.12 6.51
N ARG A 146 39.38 26.15 5.76
CA ARG A 146 39.53 26.09 4.27
C ARG A 146 40.62 25.12 3.86
N ARG A 147 41.79 25.14 4.51
CA ARG A 147 42.90 24.21 4.21
C ARG A 147 42.52 22.76 4.51
N LEU A 148 41.72 22.55 5.54
CA LEU A 148 41.16 21.24 5.90
C LEU A 148 40.06 20.78 4.92
N GLY A 149 39.65 21.63 3.95
CA GLY A 149 38.61 21.30 2.98
C GLY A 149 37.20 21.31 3.56
N ALA A 150 36.96 22.08 4.64
CA ALA A 150 35.63 22.17 5.24
C ALA A 150 34.62 22.83 4.28
N THR A 151 33.47 22.19 4.10
CA THR A 151 32.37 22.73 3.30
C THR A 151 31.76 23.93 4.03
N MET A 152 31.56 25.01 3.28
CA MET A 152 30.99 26.28 3.77
C MET A 152 29.65 26.52 3.10
N LEU A 153 28.66 27.01 3.83
CA LEU A 153 27.36 27.37 3.25
C LEU A 153 27.50 28.62 2.39
N PHE A 154 26.88 28.60 1.23
CA PHE A 154 26.92 29.72 0.30
C PHE A 154 26.11 30.91 0.85
N GLY A 155 26.72 32.11 0.85
CA GLY A 155 26.04 33.36 1.27
C GLY A 155 26.07 33.64 2.77
N GLU A 156 26.60 32.76 3.60
CA GLU A 156 26.81 33.03 5.03
C GLU A 156 28.10 33.84 5.27
N LYS A 157 28.04 34.71 6.26
CA LYS A 157 29.20 35.48 6.74
C LYS A 157 29.78 34.79 7.96
N TYR A 158 31.03 34.43 7.86
CA TYR A 158 31.76 33.80 8.95
C TYR A 158 32.74 34.76 9.59
N GLY A 159 32.95 34.62 10.90
CA GLY A 159 34.00 35.34 11.62
C GLY A 159 35.39 34.78 11.36
N ASP A 160 36.39 35.31 12.05
CA ASP A 160 37.78 34.87 11.95
C ASP A 160 37.97 33.43 12.49
N GLU A 161 37.19 33.06 13.50
CA GLU A 161 37.12 31.72 14.06
C GLU A 161 35.79 31.08 13.74
N VAL A 162 35.84 29.80 13.37
CA VAL A 162 34.67 29.02 12.94
C VAL A 162 34.64 27.68 13.64
N ARG A 163 33.44 27.17 13.90
CA ARG A 163 33.24 25.85 14.44
C ARG A 163 33.08 24.86 13.30
N VAL A 164 33.89 23.82 13.29
CA VAL A 164 33.89 22.72 12.34
C VAL A 164 33.26 21.50 12.99
N VAL A 165 32.39 20.82 12.25
CA VAL A 165 31.90 19.47 12.55
C VAL A 165 32.51 18.51 11.56
N GLU A 166 33.20 17.51 12.04
CA GLU A 166 33.88 16.48 11.27
C GLU A 166 33.31 15.12 11.58
N ILE A 167 32.89 14.41 10.55
CA ILE A 167 32.57 12.96 10.60
C ILE A 167 33.74 12.28 9.91
N ASP A 168 34.49 11.51 10.66
CA ASP A 168 35.81 11.02 10.30
C ASP A 168 35.87 10.40 8.90
N GLY A 169 36.71 10.99 8.04
CA GLY A 169 36.91 10.55 6.66
C GLY A 169 35.73 10.70 5.70
N PHE A 170 34.56 11.21 6.14
CA PHE A 170 33.36 11.27 5.30
C PHE A 170 32.80 12.69 5.10
N SER A 171 32.62 13.49 6.15
CA SER A 171 32.11 14.86 6.03
C SER A 171 32.87 15.81 6.93
N ARG A 172 33.10 17.03 6.45
CA ARG A 172 33.66 18.14 7.24
C ARG A 172 32.99 19.42 6.83
N GLU A 173 32.26 20.08 7.74
CA GLU A 173 31.44 21.23 7.43
C GLU A 173 31.49 22.30 8.53
N LEU A 174 31.34 23.57 8.17
CA LEU A 174 31.16 24.64 9.15
C LEU A 174 29.75 24.56 9.71
N CYS A 175 29.61 24.29 10.99
CA CYS A 175 28.32 24.13 11.63
C CYS A 175 28.33 24.52 13.10
N GLY A 176 27.38 25.40 13.51
CA GLY A 176 27.17 25.83 14.89
C GLY A 176 26.19 24.94 15.69
N GLY A 177 25.54 23.97 15.04
CA GLY A 177 24.47 23.17 15.64
C GLY A 177 24.94 22.10 16.63
N THR A 178 23.99 21.38 17.19
CA THR A 178 24.25 20.29 18.12
C THR A 178 24.33 18.94 17.39
N HIS A 179 25.25 18.10 17.76
CA HIS A 179 25.52 16.82 17.11
C HIS A 179 25.68 15.67 18.10
N VAL A 180 25.44 14.46 17.64
CA VAL A 180 25.80 13.22 18.37
C VAL A 180 27.32 13.05 18.39
N ARG A 181 27.83 12.13 19.22
CA ARG A 181 29.27 11.88 19.37
C ARG A 181 29.80 10.81 18.41
N SER A 182 28.90 9.96 17.96
CA SER A 182 29.18 8.90 16.98
C SER A 182 28.02 8.79 16.02
N THR A 183 28.30 8.45 14.76
CA THR A 183 27.24 8.21 13.75
C THR A 183 26.30 7.09 14.16
N ALA A 184 26.74 6.11 14.97
CA ALA A 184 25.86 5.07 15.51
C ALA A 184 24.69 5.62 16.34
N GLU A 185 24.86 6.79 16.99
CA GLU A 185 23.80 7.43 17.77
C GLU A 185 22.69 8.04 16.89
N VAL A 186 22.92 8.17 15.58
CA VAL A 186 21.89 8.58 14.61
C VAL A 186 20.79 7.52 14.50
N GLY A 187 21.14 6.24 14.67
CA GLY A 187 20.22 5.12 14.45
C GLY A 187 19.79 4.99 12.97
N PRO A 188 18.78 4.20 12.68
CA PRO A 188 18.31 4.03 11.29
C PRO A 188 17.90 5.37 10.68
N PHE A 189 18.33 5.59 9.43
CA PHE A 189 17.97 6.75 8.62
C PHE A 189 17.00 6.32 7.52
N LEU A 190 15.94 7.09 7.32
CA LEU A 190 14.91 6.79 6.33
C LEU A 190 14.49 8.07 5.58
N ILE A 191 14.59 8.05 4.26
CA ILE A 191 14.05 9.11 3.39
C ILE A 191 12.53 8.94 3.28
N LEU A 192 11.78 9.96 3.68
CA LEU A 192 10.33 9.99 3.59
C LEU A 192 9.86 10.43 2.21
N SER A 193 10.41 11.54 1.72
CA SER A 193 10.01 12.14 0.45
C SER A 193 11.18 12.85 -0.23
N GLU A 194 11.06 13.00 -1.54
CA GLU A 194 11.91 13.83 -2.37
C GLU A 194 11.02 14.60 -3.34
N GLN A 195 11.19 15.93 -3.44
CA GLN A 195 10.34 16.78 -4.27
C GLN A 195 11.05 18.03 -4.78
N SER A 196 10.50 18.65 -5.82
CA SER A 196 10.97 19.96 -6.30
C SER A 196 10.50 21.09 -5.37
N VAL A 197 11.36 22.07 -5.13
CA VAL A 197 11.02 23.28 -4.36
C VAL A 197 11.30 24.56 -5.13
N GLY A 198 11.60 24.44 -6.42
CA GLY A 198 11.87 25.57 -7.32
C GLY A 198 12.76 25.14 -8.50
N LEU A 199 13.11 26.11 -9.36
CA LEU A 199 14.00 25.86 -10.47
C LEU A 199 15.40 25.44 -9.98
N GLY A 200 15.80 24.19 -10.31
CA GLY A 200 17.12 23.67 -9.97
C GLY A 200 17.34 23.35 -8.49
N ALA A 201 16.28 23.23 -7.69
CA ALA A 201 16.36 22.87 -6.28
C ALA A 201 15.43 21.72 -5.92
N ARG A 202 15.97 20.76 -5.17
CA ARG A 202 15.28 19.57 -4.67
C ARG A 202 15.25 19.59 -3.15
N ARG A 203 14.25 18.96 -2.57
CA ARG A 203 14.04 18.80 -1.13
C ARG A 203 13.95 17.34 -0.77
N ILE A 204 14.71 16.91 0.21
CA ILE A 204 14.52 15.63 0.89
C ILE A 204 14.01 15.92 2.31
N GLU A 205 12.98 15.17 2.71
CA GLU A 205 12.59 15.01 4.11
C GLU A 205 13.00 13.60 4.57
N ALA A 206 13.60 13.51 5.74
CA ALA A 206 14.06 12.25 6.30
C ALA A 206 13.92 12.22 7.83
N VAL A 207 13.98 11.04 8.39
CA VAL A 207 13.89 10.79 9.84
C VAL A 207 15.01 9.87 10.29
N THR A 208 15.31 9.91 11.60
CA THR A 208 16.34 9.09 12.23
C THR A 208 15.83 8.42 13.50
N ALA A 209 16.64 7.58 14.09
CA ALA A 209 16.43 7.00 15.43
C ALA A 209 15.02 6.41 15.63
N GLY A 210 14.34 6.84 16.71
CA GLY A 210 13.03 6.32 17.12
C GLY A 210 11.92 6.55 16.10
N GLU A 211 11.92 7.69 15.38
CA GLU A 211 10.93 7.99 14.34
C GLU A 211 11.09 7.05 13.15
N ALA A 212 12.33 6.85 12.67
CA ALA A 212 12.60 5.90 11.61
C ALA A 212 12.21 4.47 12.01
N TRP A 213 12.52 4.07 13.23
CA TRP A 213 12.14 2.76 13.78
C TRP A 213 10.63 2.57 13.81
N THR A 214 9.88 3.58 14.28
CA THR A 214 8.42 3.55 14.35
C THR A 214 7.80 3.38 12.97
N ILE A 215 8.30 4.10 11.97
CA ILE A 215 7.83 3.99 10.58
C ILE A 215 8.15 2.61 9.98
N LEU A 216 9.37 2.10 10.19
CA LEU A 216 9.77 0.79 9.69
C LEU A 216 8.93 -0.33 10.32
N GLN A 217 8.65 -0.26 11.62
CA GLN A 217 7.73 -1.21 12.28
C GLN A 217 6.31 -1.12 11.72
N GLY A 218 5.81 0.10 11.49
CA GLY A 218 4.51 0.32 10.88
C GLY A 218 4.39 -0.34 9.51
N ARG A 219 5.38 -0.11 8.64
CA ARG A 219 5.46 -0.72 7.29
C ARG A 219 5.54 -2.25 7.36
N SER A 220 6.28 -2.80 8.32
CA SER A 220 6.36 -4.26 8.52
C SER A 220 5.01 -4.85 8.87
N ARG A 221 4.27 -4.25 9.82
CA ARG A 221 2.93 -4.70 10.22
C ARG A 221 1.92 -4.60 9.07
N GLU A 222 1.98 -3.53 8.32
CA GLU A 222 1.12 -3.33 7.14
C GLU A 222 1.40 -4.41 6.07
N LEU A 223 2.67 -4.69 5.81
CA LEU A 223 3.06 -5.73 4.86
C LEU A 223 2.59 -7.13 5.30
N GLU A 224 2.70 -7.45 6.60
CA GLU A 224 2.18 -8.70 7.15
C GLU A 224 0.66 -8.80 7.01
N ALA A 225 -0.07 -7.71 7.27
CA ALA A 225 -1.53 -7.66 7.11
C ALA A 225 -1.94 -7.89 5.65
N VAL A 226 -1.29 -7.20 4.70
CA VAL A 226 -1.54 -7.36 3.26
C VAL A 226 -1.21 -8.78 2.78
N ARG A 227 -0.11 -9.38 3.27
CA ARG A 227 0.24 -10.78 2.95
C ARG A 227 -0.83 -11.75 3.46
N GLY A 228 -1.30 -11.56 4.70
CA GLY A 228 -2.37 -12.38 5.28
C GLY A 228 -3.68 -12.29 4.48
N GLU A 229 -4.05 -11.08 4.07
CA GLU A 229 -5.22 -10.84 3.22
C GLU A 229 -5.09 -11.51 1.85
N LEU A 230 -3.92 -11.37 1.21
CA LEU A 230 -3.63 -12.01 -0.07
C LEU A 230 -3.72 -13.54 0.02
N GLU A 231 -3.21 -14.13 1.10
CA GLU A 231 -3.33 -15.58 1.32
C GLU A 231 -4.78 -16.01 1.53
N ARG A 232 -5.58 -15.22 2.26
CA ARG A 232 -7.01 -15.47 2.45
C ARG A 232 -7.73 -15.48 1.09
N VAL A 233 -7.55 -14.43 0.28
CA VAL A 233 -8.16 -14.33 -1.06
C VAL A 233 -7.72 -15.50 -1.95
N ARG A 234 -6.44 -15.87 -1.91
CA ARG A 234 -5.93 -17.03 -2.67
C ARG A 234 -6.56 -18.36 -2.21
N ARG A 235 -6.78 -18.54 -0.91
CA ARG A 235 -7.47 -19.74 -0.38
C ARG A 235 -8.94 -19.78 -0.80
N GLU A 236 -9.63 -18.65 -0.73
CA GLU A 236 -11.02 -18.51 -1.19
C GLU A 236 -11.15 -18.79 -2.69
N ALA A 237 -10.24 -18.25 -3.50
CA ALA A 237 -10.22 -18.49 -4.95
C ALA A 237 -9.89 -19.96 -5.32
N LYS A 238 -9.16 -20.69 -4.46
CA LYS A 238 -8.85 -22.12 -4.64
C LYS A 238 -9.90 -23.05 -4.05
N ARG A 239 -10.87 -22.55 -3.27
CA ARG A 239 -12.00 -23.38 -2.84
C ARG A 239 -12.73 -23.87 -4.09
N PRO A 240 -12.93 -25.17 -4.25
CA PRO A 240 -13.81 -25.67 -5.29
C PRO A 240 -15.14 -24.92 -5.09
N LYS A 241 -15.66 -24.26 -6.13
CA LYS A 241 -17.05 -23.85 -6.11
C LYS A 241 -17.84 -25.07 -5.74
N GLU A 242 -18.66 -24.98 -4.69
CA GLU A 242 -19.65 -26.03 -4.43
C GLU A 242 -20.32 -26.31 -5.77
N PRO A 243 -20.43 -27.59 -6.19
CA PRO A 243 -21.08 -27.88 -7.45
C PRO A 243 -22.46 -27.21 -7.35
N GLU A 244 -22.73 -26.25 -8.24
CA GLU A 244 -24.08 -25.73 -8.42
C GLU A 244 -24.99 -26.94 -8.44
N ALA A 245 -26.04 -26.96 -7.60
CA ALA A 245 -26.93 -28.10 -7.50
C ALA A 245 -27.27 -28.54 -8.91
N GLY A 246 -26.83 -29.74 -9.30
CA GLY A 246 -26.97 -30.21 -10.67
C GLY A 246 -28.43 -30.16 -11.10
N PRO A 247 -28.71 -30.21 -12.40
CA PRO A 247 -30.08 -30.11 -12.91
C PRO A 247 -30.99 -31.10 -12.16
N ALA A 248 -32.01 -30.56 -11.52
CA ALA A 248 -32.97 -31.35 -10.76
C ALA A 248 -34.21 -31.64 -11.60
N VAL A 249 -34.60 -32.88 -11.66
CA VAL A 249 -35.89 -33.29 -12.27
C VAL A 249 -37.00 -32.85 -11.32
N VAL A 250 -37.87 -31.96 -11.76
CA VAL A 250 -39.01 -31.41 -11.00
C VAL A 250 -40.31 -32.13 -11.31
N TRP A 251 -40.42 -32.68 -12.47
CA TRP A 251 -41.53 -33.54 -12.91
C TRP A 251 -41.08 -34.49 -13.97
N GLN A 252 -41.58 -35.72 -13.96
CA GLN A 252 -41.30 -36.71 -14.97
C GLN A 252 -42.49 -37.64 -15.19
N GLU A 253 -42.56 -38.18 -16.41
CA GLU A 253 -43.53 -39.21 -16.80
C GLU A 253 -42.86 -40.20 -17.75
N ARG A 254 -43.19 -41.47 -17.57
CA ARG A 254 -42.73 -42.53 -18.45
C ARG A 254 -43.94 -43.28 -19.07
N SER A 255 -43.92 -43.45 -20.39
CA SER A 255 -44.91 -44.20 -21.12
C SER A 255 -44.15 -45.18 -22.05
N GLY A 256 -44.12 -46.46 -21.69
CA GLY A 256 -43.35 -47.48 -22.41
C GLY A 256 -41.88 -47.11 -22.57
N ALA A 257 -41.43 -46.96 -23.80
CA ALA A 257 -40.06 -46.60 -24.17
C ALA A 257 -39.83 -45.05 -24.26
N VAL A 258 -40.81 -44.24 -23.88
CA VAL A 258 -40.74 -42.75 -23.92
C VAL A 258 -40.62 -42.20 -22.49
N TYR A 259 -39.61 -41.34 -22.29
CA TYR A 259 -39.37 -40.63 -21.06
C TYR A 259 -39.50 -39.12 -21.27
N VAL A 260 -40.29 -38.47 -20.45
CA VAL A 260 -40.55 -37.03 -20.55
C VAL A 260 -40.30 -36.41 -19.17
N ALA A 261 -39.58 -35.29 -19.13
CA ALA A 261 -39.32 -34.63 -17.85
C ALA A 261 -39.20 -33.11 -17.98
N GLU A 262 -39.63 -32.42 -16.94
CA GLU A 262 -39.31 -31.05 -16.65
C GLU A 262 -38.15 -31.01 -15.68
N VAL A 263 -37.10 -30.23 -16.01
CA VAL A 263 -35.89 -30.10 -15.19
C VAL A 263 -35.63 -28.63 -14.87
N LYS A 264 -34.99 -28.35 -13.76
CA LYS A 264 -34.62 -27.03 -13.34
C LYS A 264 -33.08 -26.90 -13.33
N GLY A 265 -32.56 -25.75 -13.70
CA GLY A 265 -31.13 -25.49 -13.68
C GLY A 265 -30.34 -26.09 -14.84
N ALA A 266 -31.00 -26.42 -15.99
CA ALA A 266 -30.35 -26.99 -17.17
C ALA A 266 -30.73 -26.23 -18.44
N ARG A 267 -29.76 -25.82 -19.25
CA ARG A 267 -29.97 -25.23 -20.58
C ARG A 267 -28.88 -25.69 -21.55
N GLY A 268 -29.15 -25.60 -22.85
CA GLY A 268 -28.16 -25.85 -23.90
C GLY A 268 -27.43 -27.17 -23.73
N ALA A 269 -26.12 -27.16 -23.69
CA ALA A 269 -25.30 -28.36 -23.58
C ALA A 269 -25.62 -29.20 -22.32
N VAL A 270 -25.93 -28.60 -21.19
CA VAL A 270 -26.27 -29.30 -19.95
C VAL A 270 -27.58 -30.07 -20.09
N LEU A 271 -28.57 -29.48 -20.76
CA LEU A 271 -29.84 -30.15 -21.02
C LEU A 271 -29.69 -31.34 -22.02
N ARG A 272 -28.82 -31.18 -23.03
CA ARG A 272 -28.45 -32.24 -23.96
C ARG A 272 -27.79 -33.42 -23.26
N ASP A 273 -26.73 -33.13 -22.48
CA ASP A 273 -26.00 -34.18 -21.75
C ASP A 273 -26.89 -34.93 -20.76
N LEU A 274 -27.84 -34.20 -20.13
CA LEU A 274 -28.84 -34.78 -19.26
C LEU A 274 -29.79 -35.69 -20.05
N SER A 275 -30.24 -35.28 -21.26
CA SER A 275 -31.08 -36.12 -22.12
C SER A 275 -30.41 -37.40 -22.55
N ASP A 276 -29.11 -37.35 -22.90
CA ASP A 276 -28.31 -38.55 -23.23
C ASP A 276 -28.15 -39.46 -22.03
N ARG A 277 -27.95 -38.92 -20.84
CA ARG A 277 -27.83 -39.67 -19.60
C ARG A 277 -29.12 -40.38 -19.23
N LEU A 278 -30.23 -39.63 -19.22
CA LEU A 278 -31.55 -40.18 -18.90
C LEU A 278 -31.99 -41.22 -19.91
N ARG A 279 -31.74 -41.02 -21.21
CA ARG A 279 -32.05 -42.01 -22.22
C ARG A 279 -31.37 -43.38 -21.93
N ARG A 280 -30.14 -43.37 -21.50
CA ARG A 280 -29.39 -44.56 -21.13
C ARG A 280 -29.82 -45.17 -19.78
N GLN A 281 -30.02 -44.32 -18.76
CA GLN A 281 -30.40 -44.76 -17.41
C GLN A 281 -31.79 -45.34 -17.34
N GLU A 282 -32.71 -44.75 -18.10
CA GLU A 282 -34.11 -45.18 -18.16
C GLU A 282 -34.39 -46.23 -19.23
N ASP A 283 -33.36 -46.65 -19.98
CA ASP A 283 -33.50 -47.58 -21.14
C ASP A 283 -34.62 -47.10 -22.08
N ALA A 284 -34.63 -45.79 -22.36
CA ALA A 284 -35.67 -45.13 -23.17
C ALA A 284 -35.23 -45.02 -24.63
N LYS A 285 -36.17 -45.30 -25.59
CA LYS A 285 -35.96 -45.02 -27.01
C LYS A 285 -36.15 -43.55 -27.38
N ALA A 286 -36.90 -42.81 -26.57
CA ALA A 286 -37.12 -41.40 -26.76
C ALA A 286 -37.16 -40.65 -25.43
N VAL A 287 -36.48 -39.50 -25.37
CA VAL A 287 -36.48 -38.60 -24.22
C VAL A 287 -36.87 -37.19 -24.65
N VAL A 288 -37.82 -36.60 -23.96
CA VAL A 288 -38.17 -35.17 -24.10
C VAL A 288 -37.89 -34.49 -22.80
N LEU A 289 -36.95 -33.54 -22.81
CA LEU A 289 -36.64 -32.71 -21.64
C LEU A 289 -36.98 -31.26 -21.90
N ALA A 290 -37.57 -30.63 -20.92
CA ALA A 290 -37.75 -29.19 -20.95
C ALA A 290 -37.27 -28.56 -19.65
N SER A 291 -36.77 -27.36 -19.76
CA SER A 291 -36.42 -26.52 -18.64
C SER A 291 -37.03 -25.14 -18.82
N ALA A 292 -37.68 -24.63 -17.75
CA ALA A 292 -38.14 -23.27 -17.68
C ALA A 292 -37.38 -22.54 -16.57
N ASP A 293 -36.73 -21.42 -16.92
CA ASP A 293 -35.91 -20.67 -15.99
C ASP A 293 -35.85 -19.19 -16.44
N ASP A 294 -36.15 -18.24 -15.54
CA ASP A 294 -36.24 -16.81 -15.84
C ASP A 294 -37.13 -16.48 -17.08
N GLY A 295 -38.27 -17.14 -17.20
CA GLY A 295 -39.20 -16.90 -18.30
C GLY A 295 -38.73 -17.38 -19.69
N LYS A 296 -37.61 -18.16 -19.74
CA LYS A 296 -37.12 -18.77 -20.98
C LYS A 296 -37.23 -20.27 -20.88
N ILE A 297 -37.69 -20.88 -21.97
CA ILE A 297 -37.79 -22.33 -22.10
C ILE A 297 -36.65 -22.86 -22.97
N ALA A 298 -36.09 -23.99 -22.57
CA ALA A 298 -35.27 -24.86 -23.42
C ALA A 298 -35.95 -26.23 -23.50
N LEU A 299 -36.12 -26.74 -24.69
CA LEU A 299 -36.70 -28.04 -24.97
C LEU A 299 -35.70 -28.89 -25.77
N VAL A 300 -35.54 -30.12 -25.40
CA VAL A 300 -34.68 -31.08 -26.12
C VAL A 300 -35.48 -32.38 -26.40
N ILE A 301 -35.41 -32.86 -27.60
CA ILE A 301 -35.88 -34.18 -27.99
C ILE A 301 -34.69 -35.01 -28.43
N ASN A 302 -34.52 -36.19 -27.78
CA ASN A 302 -33.42 -37.11 -28.04
C ASN A 302 -33.99 -38.49 -28.33
N LEU A 303 -33.78 -38.98 -29.56
CA LEU A 303 -34.28 -40.26 -30.05
C LEU A 303 -33.13 -41.25 -30.21
N ASP A 304 -33.40 -42.52 -29.93
CA ASP A 304 -32.53 -43.61 -30.30
C ASP A 304 -32.53 -43.80 -31.84
N THR A 305 -31.41 -44.26 -32.37
CA THR A 305 -31.27 -44.49 -33.82
C THR A 305 -32.20 -45.56 -34.38
N SER A 306 -32.78 -46.39 -33.51
CA SER A 306 -33.81 -47.39 -33.89
C SER A 306 -35.18 -46.77 -34.14
N VAL A 307 -35.42 -45.53 -33.71
CA VAL A 307 -36.67 -44.80 -33.94
C VAL A 307 -36.61 -44.15 -35.33
N THR A 308 -37.32 -44.75 -36.32
CA THR A 308 -37.28 -44.29 -37.70
C THR A 308 -38.62 -43.73 -38.18
N GLN A 309 -39.70 -43.90 -37.42
CA GLN A 309 -41.07 -43.52 -37.76
C GLN A 309 -41.37 -42.02 -37.57
N ILE A 310 -40.54 -41.34 -36.74
CA ILE A 310 -40.65 -39.92 -36.46
C ILE A 310 -39.23 -39.33 -36.30
N ASP A 311 -39.01 -38.12 -36.72
CA ASP A 311 -37.76 -37.42 -36.46
C ASP A 311 -37.94 -36.27 -35.45
N ALA A 312 -36.88 -36.01 -34.67
CA ALA A 312 -36.91 -34.99 -33.63
C ALA A 312 -37.11 -33.57 -34.14
N VAL A 313 -36.70 -33.26 -35.39
CA VAL A 313 -36.89 -31.91 -35.99
C VAL A 313 -38.33 -31.68 -36.34
N THR A 314 -39.03 -32.68 -36.89
CA THR A 314 -40.45 -32.59 -37.18
C THR A 314 -41.25 -32.38 -35.92
N LEU A 315 -40.93 -33.15 -34.86
CA LEU A 315 -41.61 -32.99 -33.58
C LEU A 315 -41.29 -31.64 -32.90
N ILE A 316 -40.07 -31.13 -32.96
CA ILE A 316 -39.71 -29.79 -32.43
C ILE A 316 -40.47 -28.68 -33.13
N ARG A 317 -40.76 -28.82 -34.44
CA ARG A 317 -41.57 -27.85 -35.20
C ARG A 317 -43.03 -27.82 -34.77
N GLU A 318 -43.57 -28.97 -34.33
CA GLU A 318 -44.91 -29.04 -33.76
C GLU A 318 -44.96 -28.43 -32.33
N LEU A 319 -43.95 -28.69 -31.51
CA LEU A 319 -43.92 -28.24 -30.11
C LEU A 319 -43.46 -26.78 -29.92
N GLY A 320 -42.63 -26.28 -30.85
CA GLY A 320 -42.07 -24.94 -30.77
C GLY A 320 -43.14 -23.82 -30.65
N PRO A 321 -44.20 -23.81 -31.46
CA PRO A 321 -45.26 -22.80 -31.33
C PRO A 321 -45.98 -22.83 -29.98
N ILE A 322 -46.17 -23.98 -29.36
CA ILE A 322 -46.81 -24.17 -28.06
C ILE A 322 -46.03 -23.44 -26.94
N ILE A 323 -44.73 -23.57 -26.97
CA ILE A 323 -43.85 -22.88 -26.02
C ILE A 323 -43.49 -21.46 -26.40
N GLY A 324 -44.13 -20.90 -27.44
CA GLY A 324 -43.88 -19.55 -27.90
C GLY A 324 -42.50 -19.33 -28.50
N GLY A 325 -42.02 -20.30 -29.28
CA GLY A 325 -40.70 -20.25 -29.87
C GLY A 325 -40.49 -21.17 -31.06
N GLY A 326 -39.29 -21.61 -31.29
CA GLY A 326 -38.93 -22.51 -32.38
C GLY A 326 -37.54 -23.10 -32.19
N GLY A 327 -37.22 -24.08 -33.07
CA GLY A 327 -35.98 -24.80 -32.94
C GLY A 327 -35.62 -25.61 -34.20
N GLY A 328 -34.63 -26.48 -34.04
CA GLY A 328 -34.15 -27.37 -35.10
C GLY A 328 -33.11 -28.32 -34.58
N GLY A 329 -32.49 -29.06 -35.46
CA GLY A 329 -31.47 -30.04 -35.05
C GLY A 329 -31.23 -31.10 -36.11
N ARG A 330 -31.01 -32.34 -35.66
CA ARG A 330 -30.82 -33.53 -36.45
C ARG A 330 -32.02 -34.49 -36.24
N PRO A 331 -32.27 -35.44 -37.13
CA PRO A 331 -33.36 -36.39 -36.97
C PRO A 331 -33.44 -37.11 -35.60
N THR A 332 -32.31 -37.34 -34.94
CA THR A 332 -32.26 -38.01 -33.64
C THR A 332 -32.13 -37.02 -32.45
N LEU A 333 -31.81 -35.73 -32.68
CA LEU A 333 -31.62 -34.78 -31.62
C LEU A 333 -32.01 -33.38 -32.09
N ALA A 334 -33.04 -32.79 -31.50
CA ALA A 334 -33.50 -31.46 -31.84
C ALA A 334 -33.78 -30.64 -30.58
N GLU A 335 -33.61 -29.33 -30.71
CA GLU A 335 -33.72 -28.37 -29.60
C GLU A 335 -34.65 -27.23 -30.03
N ALA A 336 -35.42 -26.70 -29.06
CA ALA A 336 -36.16 -25.48 -29.23
C ALA A 336 -36.04 -24.57 -28.04
N GLY A 337 -36.14 -23.26 -28.30
CA GLY A 337 -36.28 -22.25 -27.29
C GLY A 337 -37.63 -21.58 -27.32
N GLY A 338 -38.18 -21.18 -26.18
CA GLY A 338 -39.46 -20.51 -26.07
C GLY A 338 -39.56 -19.54 -24.91
N LYS A 339 -40.71 -18.83 -24.83
CA LYS A 339 -40.97 -17.85 -23.77
C LYS A 339 -42.29 -18.08 -23.03
N ASN A 340 -43.11 -19.08 -23.45
CA ASN A 340 -44.41 -19.37 -22.87
C ASN A 340 -44.33 -20.56 -21.90
N ALA A 341 -43.88 -20.30 -20.66
CA ALA A 341 -43.67 -21.34 -19.64
C ALA A 341 -45.01 -21.99 -19.17
N GLU A 342 -46.14 -21.31 -19.32
CA GLU A 342 -47.44 -21.84 -18.89
C GLU A 342 -47.83 -23.07 -19.69
N ASN A 343 -47.48 -23.12 -21.00
CA ASN A 343 -47.80 -24.22 -21.89
C ASN A 343 -46.71 -25.29 -21.97
N LEU A 344 -45.71 -25.25 -21.09
CA LEU A 344 -44.60 -26.20 -21.13
C LEU A 344 -45.07 -27.64 -20.98
N ARG A 345 -45.97 -27.88 -20.02
CA ARG A 345 -46.50 -29.22 -19.78
C ARG A 345 -47.40 -29.74 -20.91
N ASP A 346 -48.12 -28.87 -21.58
CA ASP A 346 -48.90 -29.25 -22.75
C ASP A 346 -48.00 -29.65 -23.90
N ALA A 347 -46.88 -28.92 -24.09
CA ALA A 347 -45.86 -29.34 -25.08
C ALA A 347 -45.22 -30.67 -24.74
N LEU A 348 -44.87 -30.93 -23.45
CA LEU A 348 -44.33 -32.19 -23.02
C LEU A 348 -45.30 -33.37 -23.19
N ALA A 349 -46.60 -33.15 -22.87
CA ALA A 349 -47.66 -34.14 -23.06
C ALA A 349 -47.87 -34.47 -24.52
N LEU A 350 -47.97 -33.46 -25.40
CA LEU A 350 -48.08 -33.70 -26.84
C LEU A 350 -46.86 -34.43 -27.40
N GLY A 351 -45.63 -34.06 -26.95
CA GLY A 351 -44.37 -34.72 -27.34
C GLY A 351 -44.38 -36.20 -26.96
N ARG A 352 -44.83 -36.52 -25.74
CA ARG A 352 -45.02 -37.89 -25.26
C ARG A 352 -46.01 -38.64 -26.18
N ASP A 353 -47.19 -38.11 -26.38
CA ASP A 353 -48.27 -38.82 -27.12
C ASP A 353 -47.87 -39.08 -28.56
N ARG A 354 -47.19 -38.13 -29.23
CA ARG A 354 -46.64 -38.34 -30.58
C ARG A 354 -45.56 -39.42 -30.63
N LEU A 355 -44.69 -39.45 -29.64
CA LEU A 355 -43.62 -40.46 -29.60
C LEU A 355 -44.14 -41.85 -29.24
N VAL A 356 -45.08 -41.96 -28.31
CA VAL A 356 -45.71 -43.24 -27.97
C VAL A 356 -46.42 -43.81 -29.19
N ALA A 357 -47.25 -42.98 -29.89
CA ALA A 357 -47.96 -43.42 -31.11
C ALA A 357 -47.00 -43.87 -32.24
N ALA A 358 -45.77 -43.27 -32.31
CA ALA A 358 -44.82 -43.61 -33.35
C ALA A 358 -43.95 -44.84 -33.01
N ILE A 359 -43.76 -45.15 -31.72
CA ILE A 359 -42.85 -46.23 -31.26
C ILE A 359 -43.60 -47.55 -31.01
N GLU A 360 -44.92 -47.49 -30.72
CA GLU A 360 -45.77 -48.63 -30.46
C GLU A 360 -46.44 -49.21 -31.75
N LEU A 361 -46.22 -48.55 -32.88
CA LEU A 361 -46.61 -49.07 -34.22
C LEU A 361 -45.46 -49.87 -34.83
#